data_25061d180078bd73e7518ccb20e51b39
#
_entry.id   25061d180078bd73e7518ccb20e51b39
#
_cell.length_a   1.000
_cell.length_b   1.000
_cell.length_c   1.000
_cell.angle_alpha   90.00
_cell.angle_beta   90.00
_cell.angle_gamma   90.00
#
_symmetry.space_group_name_H-M   'P 1'
#
loop_
_entity.id
_entity.type
_entity.pdbx_description
1 polymer ?
#
loop_
_entity_poly.entity_id
_entity_poly.type
_entity_poly.pdbx_seq_one_letter_code
_entity_poly.pdbx_strand_id
1 'polypeptide(L)'
;MLWAGSLTAQQDSIPGVTLGLLYEAEFQPALAVQPFSGRLGGESWASRVEAIIARDLRYSDRFEVMDSLPASLVRDEIDYQLWDQLGAVWLVSGSLEGAGAGFVLVLELHDVVYGEIRERGRFPVPDPSDDDFRMAAHVAADAVIEWIYNEPGMAASRIVFSRRTEDGNQDLYVIDSDGENFRRLTNYNDLTMSPSWSPDGTHIAYSSRKDTGLPRIYELNLETFVETPLDAGRDGDHNTPTYSPSGNDLAFSITGGARSGIFFYDWGRNCCLTHLSGGRWDDISPTFSPDGRWIAFNSNRLGTPFPQIYVMPATGGEADLVSPYLHGQEGYYTSPDWAPVGDHVAFHGRVGRRGRYNILVADVSDRGRRLRQLTWEGNNEDPSWAPDGRHLVFVGRRDWGTGLMVVDTATGTYRMLLRGLDVRLPDWSPPLG
;
A
#
# COMPACT_ATOMS: atom_id res chain seq x y z
N MET A 1 3.84 30.67 -34.67
CA MET A 1 3.80 29.28 -35.12
C MET A 1 4.56 28.46 -34.09
N LEU A 2 3.85 27.92 -33.12
CA LEU A 2 4.38 27.00 -32.10
C LEU A 2 4.09 25.56 -32.58
N TRP A 3 5.15 24.81 -32.79
CA TRP A 3 5.07 23.39 -33.08
C TRP A 3 4.77 22.62 -31.81
N ALA A 4 3.58 22.05 -31.71
CA ALA A 4 3.27 21.03 -30.74
C ALA A 4 3.85 19.71 -31.25
N GLY A 5 4.95 19.27 -30.64
CA GLY A 5 5.50 17.94 -30.85
C GLY A 5 4.61 16.91 -30.18
N SER A 6 3.92 16.11 -30.98
CA SER A 6 3.24 14.91 -30.50
C SER A 6 4.29 13.91 -30.02
N LEU A 7 4.33 13.64 -28.70
CA LEU A 7 5.01 12.48 -28.14
C LEU A 7 4.25 11.23 -28.59
N THR A 8 4.77 10.55 -29.60
CA THR A 8 4.33 9.20 -29.93
C THR A 8 4.87 8.26 -28.87
N ALA A 9 3.99 7.77 -27.99
CA ALA A 9 4.29 6.67 -27.11
C ALA A 9 4.69 5.44 -27.96
N GLN A 10 5.84 4.86 -27.64
CA GLN A 10 6.31 3.63 -28.24
C GLN A 10 5.42 2.49 -27.73
N GLN A 11 4.52 2.01 -28.56
CA GLN A 11 3.67 0.87 -28.29
C GLN A 11 4.50 -0.41 -28.43
N ASP A 12 4.99 -0.95 -27.32
CA ASP A 12 5.45 -2.34 -27.29
C ASP A 12 4.21 -3.24 -27.22
N SER A 13 3.72 -3.65 -28.38
CA SER A 13 2.55 -4.52 -28.48
C SER A 13 2.94 -5.98 -28.28
N ILE A 14 2.42 -6.60 -27.23
CA ILE A 14 2.39 -8.05 -27.08
C ILE A 14 1.14 -8.53 -27.82
N PRO A 15 1.23 -9.44 -28.81
CA PRO A 15 0.05 -9.93 -29.52
C PRO A 15 -0.97 -10.55 -28.55
N GLY A 16 -2.19 -10.00 -28.56
CA GLY A 16 -3.28 -10.45 -27.68
C GLY A 16 -3.39 -9.74 -26.33
N VAL A 17 -2.47 -8.82 -26.01
CA VAL A 17 -2.53 -7.97 -24.80
C VAL A 17 -2.47 -6.51 -25.25
N THR A 18 -3.45 -5.72 -24.87
CA THR A 18 -3.40 -4.26 -25.07
C THR A 18 -2.71 -3.65 -23.87
N LEU A 19 -1.44 -3.24 -24.02
CA LEU A 19 -0.78 -2.35 -23.07
C LEU A 19 -1.38 -0.95 -23.26
N GLY A 20 -2.40 -0.63 -22.49
CA GLY A 20 -3.02 0.68 -22.48
C GLY A 20 -2.34 1.58 -21.47
N LEU A 21 -1.68 2.64 -21.94
CA LEU A 21 -1.46 3.86 -21.19
C LEU A 21 -2.78 4.64 -21.26
N LEU A 22 -3.66 4.43 -20.30
CA LEU A 22 -4.81 5.31 -20.07
C LEU A 22 -4.60 5.99 -18.73
N TYR A 23 -3.71 6.98 -18.71
CA TYR A 23 -3.85 8.06 -17.74
C TYR A 23 -4.84 9.04 -18.37
N GLU A 24 -6.08 8.97 -17.96
CA GLU A 24 -6.99 10.08 -18.15
C GLU A 24 -6.49 11.17 -17.18
N ALA A 25 -6.32 12.39 -17.68
CA ALA A 25 -6.05 13.53 -16.81
C ALA A 25 -7.29 13.72 -15.92
N GLU A 26 -7.23 13.15 -14.72
CA GLU A 26 -8.29 13.28 -13.74
C GLU A 26 -8.31 14.75 -13.30
N PHE A 27 -9.48 15.37 -13.34
CA PHE A 27 -9.64 16.72 -12.83
C PHE A 27 -9.42 16.71 -11.32
N GLN A 28 -8.37 17.38 -10.87
CA GLN A 28 -8.09 17.58 -9.45
C GLN A 28 -8.68 18.91 -9.01
N PRO A 29 -9.79 18.91 -8.22
CA PRO A 29 -10.35 20.14 -7.70
C PRO A 29 -9.37 20.82 -6.75
N ALA A 30 -9.31 22.15 -6.80
CA ALA A 30 -8.50 22.90 -5.85
C ALA A 30 -9.13 22.84 -4.45
N LEU A 31 -8.34 22.42 -3.47
CA LEU A 31 -8.72 22.34 -2.06
C LEU A 31 -7.81 23.26 -1.25
N ALA A 32 -8.39 24.24 -0.59
CA ALA A 32 -7.67 25.13 0.31
C ALA A 32 -7.66 24.56 1.74
N VAL A 33 -6.52 24.64 2.42
CA VAL A 33 -6.41 24.38 3.85
C VAL A 33 -6.14 25.68 4.56
N GLN A 34 -7.13 26.18 5.31
CA GLN A 34 -6.97 27.40 6.11
C GLN A 34 -6.13 27.10 7.35
N PRO A 35 -5.27 28.03 7.81
CA PRO A 35 -4.53 27.86 9.05
C PRO A 35 -5.45 27.52 10.23
N PHE A 36 -5.10 26.43 10.94
CA PHE A 36 -5.93 25.96 12.04
C PHE A 36 -5.78 26.85 13.28
N SER A 37 -6.87 27.10 13.96
CA SER A 37 -6.88 27.81 15.24
C SER A 37 -6.64 26.86 16.40
N GLY A 38 -6.00 27.35 17.47
CA GLY A 38 -5.84 26.62 18.72
C GLY A 38 -6.59 27.31 19.86
N ARG A 39 -7.12 26.49 20.78
CA ARG A 39 -7.81 26.97 22.00
C ARG A 39 -7.45 26.04 23.18
N LEU A 40 -7.52 26.59 24.39
CA LEU A 40 -7.33 25.82 25.63
C LEU A 40 -6.02 24.98 25.66
N GLY A 41 -4.92 25.53 25.14
CA GLY A 41 -3.61 24.85 25.07
C GLY A 41 -3.30 24.18 23.74
N GLY A 42 -4.23 24.20 22.77
CA GLY A 42 -4.01 23.68 21.42
C GLY A 42 -3.22 24.60 20.49
N GLU A 43 -2.96 25.86 20.90
CA GLU A 43 -2.39 26.90 20.04
C GLU A 43 -1.02 26.54 19.45
N SER A 44 -0.16 25.88 20.21
CA SER A 44 1.18 25.49 19.77
C SER A 44 1.19 24.26 18.85
N TRP A 45 0.08 23.49 18.81
CA TRP A 45 -0.02 22.23 18.07
C TRP A 45 -0.92 22.30 16.83
N ALA A 46 -1.78 23.33 16.77
CA ALA A 46 -2.73 23.50 15.66
C ALA A 46 -2.03 23.51 14.29
N SER A 47 -0.96 24.27 14.13
CA SER A 47 -0.18 24.33 12.88
C SER A 47 0.51 23.02 12.53
N ARG A 48 0.88 22.21 13.53
CA ARG A 48 1.49 20.89 13.28
C ARG A 48 0.46 19.89 12.77
N VAL A 49 -0.75 19.89 13.36
CA VAL A 49 -1.87 19.04 12.89
C VAL A 49 -2.30 19.45 11.49
N GLU A 50 -2.43 20.77 11.25
CA GLU A 50 -2.71 21.33 9.92
C GLU A 50 -1.70 20.85 8.86
N ALA A 51 -0.39 20.95 9.15
CA ALA A 51 0.65 20.56 8.22
C ALA A 51 0.62 19.07 7.88
N ILE A 52 0.25 18.19 8.84
CA ILE A 52 0.04 16.77 8.58
C ILE A 52 -1.13 16.58 7.63
N ILE A 53 -2.30 17.15 7.95
CA ILE A 53 -3.51 17.01 7.14
C ILE A 53 -3.31 17.58 5.73
N ALA A 54 -2.73 18.77 5.59
CA ALA A 54 -2.47 19.36 4.28
C ALA A 54 -1.53 18.50 3.43
N ARG A 55 -0.52 17.86 4.05
CA ARG A 55 0.38 16.92 3.38
C ARG A 55 -0.35 15.66 2.93
N ASP A 56 -1.18 15.08 3.79
CA ASP A 56 -1.94 13.87 3.49
C ASP A 56 -2.95 14.09 2.36
N LEU A 57 -3.66 15.21 2.38
CA LEU A 57 -4.57 15.61 1.30
C LEU A 57 -3.81 15.80 -0.03
N ARG A 58 -2.59 16.33 0.01
CA ARG A 58 -1.73 16.41 -1.18
C ARG A 58 -1.27 15.04 -1.66
N TYR A 59 -0.90 14.15 -0.73
CA TYR A 59 -0.43 12.79 -1.03
C TYR A 59 -1.55 11.84 -1.48
N SER A 60 -2.81 12.22 -1.29
CA SER A 60 -3.95 11.48 -1.85
C SER A 60 -4.04 11.57 -3.37
N ASP A 61 -3.26 12.46 -4.00
CA ASP A 61 -3.27 12.74 -5.45
C ASP A 61 -4.67 13.06 -6.03
N ARG A 62 -5.60 13.51 -5.17
CA ARG A 62 -7.00 13.83 -5.54
C ARG A 62 -7.26 15.32 -5.67
N PHE A 63 -6.37 16.16 -5.11
CA PHE A 63 -6.56 17.60 -5.02
C PHE A 63 -5.32 18.38 -5.46
N GLU A 64 -5.55 19.57 -6.00
CA GLU A 64 -4.57 20.64 -6.01
C GLU A 64 -4.65 21.38 -4.66
N VAL A 65 -3.75 21.05 -3.72
CA VAL A 65 -3.81 21.55 -2.34
C VAL A 65 -3.18 22.94 -2.22
N MET A 66 -3.96 23.91 -1.75
CA MET A 66 -3.59 25.30 -1.48
C MET A 66 -3.40 25.48 0.04
N ASP A 67 -2.17 25.37 0.54
CA ASP A 67 -1.84 25.51 1.98
C ASP A 67 -0.89 26.66 2.31
N SER A 68 -0.25 27.25 1.30
CA SER A 68 0.66 28.39 1.46
C SER A 68 -0.07 29.71 1.25
N LEU A 69 -0.91 30.07 2.21
CA LEU A 69 -1.77 31.24 2.10
C LEU A 69 -1.15 32.50 2.72
N PRO A 70 -1.27 33.68 2.08
CA PRO A 70 -0.89 34.93 2.71
C PRO A 70 -1.68 35.17 4.00
N ALA A 71 -1.01 35.60 5.07
CA ALA A 71 -1.64 35.88 6.38
C ALA A 71 -2.84 36.87 6.29
N SER A 72 -2.88 37.71 5.25
CA SER A 72 -4.00 38.64 5.00
C SER A 72 -5.31 37.93 4.59
N LEU A 73 -5.25 36.66 4.18
CA LEU A 73 -6.43 35.86 3.81
C LEU A 73 -7.00 35.10 5.00
N VAL A 74 -6.26 35.01 6.11
CA VAL A 74 -6.69 34.33 7.33
C VAL A 74 -7.58 35.26 8.11
N ARG A 75 -8.88 34.94 8.15
CA ARG A 75 -9.90 35.71 8.91
C ARG A 75 -10.70 34.76 9.79
N ASP A 76 -11.27 35.28 10.88
CA ASP A 76 -12.12 34.49 11.76
C ASP A 76 -13.42 34.04 11.07
N GLU A 77 -13.93 34.84 10.11
CA GLU A 77 -15.07 34.48 9.27
C GLU A 77 -14.60 34.07 7.87
N ILE A 78 -15.17 32.99 7.33
CA ILE A 78 -14.86 32.48 6.01
C ILE A 78 -15.52 33.36 4.95
N ASP A 79 -14.70 33.97 4.12
CA ASP A 79 -15.13 34.76 2.96
C ASP A 79 -15.18 33.85 1.73
N TYR A 80 -16.29 33.14 1.51
CA TYR A 80 -16.46 32.23 0.39
C TYR A 80 -16.26 32.90 -0.97
N GLN A 81 -16.64 34.19 -1.13
CA GLN A 81 -16.44 34.87 -2.38
C GLN A 81 -14.95 35.09 -2.70
N LEU A 82 -14.14 35.31 -1.69
CA LEU A 82 -12.70 35.41 -1.85
C LEU A 82 -12.08 34.06 -2.24
N TRP A 83 -12.50 32.95 -1.59
CA TRP A 83 -12.02 31.63 -1.89
C TRP A 83 -12.40 31.15 -3.29
N ASP A 84 -13.62 31.45 -3.75
CA ASP A 84 -14.09 31.20 -5.12
C ASP A 84 -13.24 31.97 -6.15
N GLN A 85 -12.94 33.26 -5.89
CA GLN A 85 -12.05 34.06 -6.76
C GLN A 85 -10.61 33.51 -6.83
N LEU A 86 -10.13 32.82 -5.79
CA LEU A 86 -8.85 32.14 -5.77
C LEU A 86 -8.90 30.78 -6.46
N GLY A 87 -10.08 30.32 -6.86
CA GLY A 87 -10.29 29.07 -7.57
C GLY A 87 -10.46 27.84 -6.67
N ALA A 88 -10.59 28.01 -5.35
CA ALA A 88 -10.87 26.91 -4.45
C ALA A 88 -12.29 26.35 -4.66
N VAL A 89 -12.42 25.04 -4.79
CA VAL A 89 -13.71 24.33 -4.81
C VAL A 89 -14.09 23.91 -3.39
N TRP A 90 -13.10 23.41 -2.66
CA TRP A 90 -13.22 22.98 -1.29
C TRP A 90 -12.33 23.79 -0.37
N LEU A 91 -12.79 23.98 0.88
CA LEU A 91 -11.99 24.61 1.93
C LEU A 91 -12.07 23.74 3.20
N VAL A 92 -10.93 23.42 3.76
CA VAL A 92 -10.82 22.74 5.05
C VAL A 92 -10.40 23.76 6.09
N SER A 93 -11.19 23.89 7.15
CA SER A 93 -10.86 24.67 8.34
C SER A 93 -10.80 23.79 9.58
N GLY A 94 -9.98 24.14 10.56
CA GLY A 94 -9.81 23.33 11.75
C GLY A 94 -9.58 24.17 13.02
N SER A 95 -10.02 23.62 14.15
CA SER A 95 -9.67 24.14 15.47
C SER A 95 -9.24 23.01 16.40
N LEU A 96 -8.11 23.19 17.09
CA LEU A 96 -7.58 22.23 18.05
C LEU A 96 -7.86 22.73 19.47
N GLU A 97 -8.69 22.02 20.22
CA GLU A 97 -9.11 22.37 21.56
C GLU A 97 -8.50 21.42 22.58
N GLY A 98 -7.86 21.94 23.64
CA GLY A 98 -7.35 21.12 24.75
C GLY A 98 -8.47 20.35 25.44
N ALA A 99 -8.29 19.05 25.66
CA ALA A 99 -9.25 18.15 26.26
C ALA A 99 -8.56 17.08 27.12
N GLY A 100 -8.55 17.26 28.43
CA GLY A 100 -7.89 16.29 29.34
C GLY A 100 -6.38 16.22 29.11
N ALA A 101 -5.87 15.01 28.81
CA ALA A 101 -4.44 14.79 28.53
C ALA A 101 -4.05 15.01 27.06
N GLY A 102 -5.04 15.27 26.17
CA GLY A 102 -4.83 15.47 24.73
C GLY A 102 -5.67 16.62 24.21
N PHE A 103 -6.15 16.47 22.98
CA PHE A 103 -6.92 17.50 22.27
C PHE A 103 -8.14 16.90 21.57
N VAL A 104 -9.04 17.77 21.15
CA VAL A 104 -10.09 17.47 20.14
C VAL A 104 -9.87 18.39 18.97
N LEU A 105 -9.65 17.81 17.80
CA LEU A 105 -9.68 18.51 16.54
C LEU A 105 -11.13 18.59 16.05
N VAL A 106 -11.62 19.81 15.85
CA VAL A 106 -12.87 20.07 15.11
C VAL A 106 -12.47 20.44 13.69
N LEU A 107 -12.87 19.62 12.73
CA LEU A 107 -12.57 19.81 11.32
C LEU A 107 -13.87 20.09 10.56
N GLU A 108 -13.85 21.06 9.67
CA GLU A 108 -14.97 21.42 8.82
C GLU A 108 -14.56 21.42 7.36
N LEU A 109 -15.34 20.77 6.52
CA LEU A 109 -15.27 20.83 5.08
C LEU A 109 -16.32 21.80 4.55
N HIS A 110 -15.89 22.80 3.81
CA HIS A 110 -16.77 23.80 3.20
C HIS A 110 -16.83 23.59 1.70
N ASP A 111 -18.04 23.66 1.15
CA ASP A 111 -18.28 23.83 -0.27
C ASP A 111 -18.20 25.34 -0.58
N VAL A 112 -17.13 25.73 -1.28
CA VAL A 112 -16.88 27.16 -1.57
C VAL A 112 -17.88 27.69 -2.57
N VAL A 113 -18.30 26.85 -3.53
CA VAL A 113 -19.24 27.25 -4.60
C VAL A 113 -20.63 27.54 -4.05
N TYR A 114 -21.11 26.70 -3.12
CA TYR A 114 -22.40 26.87 -2.49
C TYR A 114 -22.35 27.78 -1.24
N GLY A 115 -21.16 28.06 -0.72
CA GLY A 115 -20.97 28.94 0.44
C GLY A 115 -21.52 28.35 1.74
N GLU A 116 -21.35 27.05 1.94
CA GLU A 116 -21.88 26.34 3.12
C GLU A 116 -20.89 25.28 3.66
N ILE A 117 -21.09 24.92 4.93
CA ILE A 117 -20.39 23.80 5.53
C ILE A 117 -21.04 22.52 5.00
N ARG A 118 -20.25 21.70 4.32
CA ARG A 118 -20.67 20.42 3.77
C ARG A 118 -20.69 19.34 4.85
N GLU A 119 -19.57 19.23 5.60
CA GLU A 119 -19.40 18.23 6.64
C GLU A 119 -18.61 18.80 7.83
N ARG A 120 -18.78 18.18 9.00
CA ARG A 120 -18.05 18.53 10.21
C ARG A 120 -17.76 17.28 11.03
N GLY A 121 -16.51 17.12 11.48
CA GLY A 121 -16.05 16.03 12.34
C GLY A 121 -15.37 16.51 13.62
N ARG A 122 -15.35 15.64 14.62
CA ARG A 122 -14.62 15.82 15.88
C ARG A 122 -13.73 14.61 16.09
N PHE A 123 -12.42 14.82 16.12
CA PHE A 123 -11.43 13.77 16.20
C PHE A 123 -10.65 13.89 17.51
N PRO A 124 -10.59 12.85 18.35
CA PRO A 124 -9.70 12.83 19.50
C PRO A 124 -8.25 12.81 18.99
N VAL A 125 -7.42 13.68 19.52
CA VAL A 125 -5.98 13.73 19.22
C VAL A 125 -5.24 13.55 20.53
N PRO A 126 -4.43 12.49 20.67
CA PRO A 126 -3.64 12.23 21.88
C PRO A 126 -2.64 13.34 22.21
N ASP A 127 -1.96 13.24 23.35
CA ASP A 127 -0.84 14.12 23.68
C ASP A 127 0.25 14.01 22.58
N PRO A 128 0.91 15.10 22.20
CA PRO A 128 1.95 15.08 21.17
C PRO A 128 3.19 14.20 21.44
N SER A 129 3.35 13.73 22.66
CA SER A 129 4.37 12.72 23.01
C SER A 129 3.91 11.28 22.79
N ASP A 130 2.64 11.07 22.48
CA ASP A 130 2.07 9.77 22.16
C ASP A 130 2.40 9.38 20.73
N ASP A 131 2.72 8.12 20.50
CA ASP A 131 3.06 7.57 19.18
C ASP A 131 1.88 7.67 18.18
N ASP A 132 0.63 7.73 18.70
CA ASP A 132 -0.58 7.80 17.89
C ASP A 132 -1.05 9.25 17.60
N PHE A 133 -0.32 10.27 18.09
CA PHE A 133 -0.63 11.68 17.80
C PHE A 133 -0.75 11.96 16.29
N ARG A 134 0.19 11.45 15.50
CA ARG A 134 0.19 11.63 14.05
C ARG A 134 -0.93 10.84 13.39
N MET A 135 -1.15 9.59 13.85
CA MET A 135 -2.19 8.72 13.32
C MET A 135 -3.58 9.36 13.47
N ALA A 136 -3.86 10.03 14.59
CA ALA A 136 -5.11 10.77 14.78
C ALA A 136 -5.30 11.92 13.75
N ALA A 137 -4.21 12.60 13.36
CA ALA A 137 -4.28 13.59 12.29
C ALA A 137 -4.49 12.95 10.90
N HIS A 138 -3.88 11.80 10.64
CA HIS A 138 -4.10 11.03 9.41
C HIS A 138 -5.55 10.55 9.28
N VAL A 139 -6.16 10.08 10.37
CA VAL A 139 -7.60 9.73 10.43
C VAL A 139 -8.48 10.90 10.04
N ALA A 140 -8.17 12.10 10.54
CA ALA A 140 -8.91 13.30 10.20
C ALA A 140 -8.74 13.72 8.73
N ALA A 141 -7.55 13.49 8.14
CA ALA A 141 -7.31 13.72 6.71
C ALA A 141 -8.11 12.73 5.84
N ASP A 142 -8.14 11.45 6.20
CA ASP A 142 -8.91 10.43 5.49
C ASP A 142 -10.41 10.69 5.56
N ALA A 143 -10.92 11.24 6.67
CA ALA A 143 -12.31 11.65 6.75
C ALA A 143 -12.68 12.73 5.71
N VAL A 144 -11.77 13.64 5.36
CA VAL A 144 -12.02 14.61 4.28
C VAL A 144 -12.16 13.92 2.92
N ILE A 145 -11.34 12.89 2.66
CA ILE A 145 -11.45 12.06 1.44
C ILE A 145 -12.82 11.38 1.41
N GLU A 146 -13.22 10.74 2.50
CA GLU A 146 -14.49 10.04 2.62
C GLU A 146 -15.69 11.00 2.44
N TRP A 147 -15.66 12.19 3.02
CA TRP A 147 -16.72 13.20 2.89
C TRP A 147 -16.93 13.67 1.45
N ILE A 148 -15.87 13.73 0.65
CA ILE A 148 -15.95 14.22 -0.74
C ILE A 148 -16.24 13.07 -1.72
N TYR A 149 -15.57 11.93 -1.57
CA TYR A 149 -15.59 10.86 -2.57
C TYR A 149 -16.36 9.61 -2.12
N ASN A 150 -16.72 9.49 -0.85
CA ASN A 150 -17.30 8.27 -0.25
C ASN A 150 -16.41 7.04 -0.51
N GLU A 151 -15.09 7.25 -0.46
CA GLU A 151 -14.05 6.25 -0.64
C GLU A 151 -13.05 6.33 0.52
N PRO A 152 -12.38 5.24 0.89
CA PRO A 152 -11.38 5.29 1.95
C PRO A 152 -10.18 6.15 1.54
N GLY A 153 -9.55 6.79 2.52
CA GLY A 153 -8.24 7.38 2.36
C GLY A 153 -7.11 6.37 2.60
N MET A 154 -5.86 6.83 2.50
CA MET A 154 -4.68 6.01 2.73
C MET A 154 -3.76 6.58 3.83
N ALA A 155 -4.06 7.77 4.36
CA ALA A 155 -3.16 8.46 5.28
C ALA A 155 -3.07 7.73 6.62
N ALA A 156 -4.21 7.28 7.19
CA ALA A 156 -4.26 6.54 8.44
C ALA A 156 -3.82 5.08 8.26
N SER A 157 -2.59 4.89 7.80
CA SER A 157 -2.02 3.56 7.55
C SER A 157 -0.51 3.54 7.72
N ARG A 158 0.07 2.35 7.75
CA ARG A 158 1.51 2.10 7.88
C ARG A 158 1.98 1.11 6.83
N ILE A 159 3.27 1.17 6.53
CA ILE A 159 3.92 0.23 5.65
C ILE A 159 4.96 -0.53 6.45
N VAL A 160 4.82 -1.86 6.52
CA VAL A 160 5.85 -2.76 7.06
C VAL A 160 6.72 -3.25 5.91
N PHE A 161 8.00 -3.43 6.14
CA PHE A 161 8.92 -3.93 5.12
C PHE A 161 10.16 -4.58 5.75
N SER A 162 10.84 -5.42 4.98
CA SER A 162 12.13 -5.96 5.36
C SER A 162 13.24 -4.99 4.95
N ARG A 163 14.22 -4.79 5.83
CA ARG A 163 15.41 -4.02 5.53
C ARG A 163 16.66 -4.83 5.83
N ARG A 164 17.56 -4.90 4.84
CA ARG A 164 18.88 -5.50 5.02
C ARG A 164 19.81 -4.49 5.68
N THR A 165 20.48 -4.93 6.74
CA THR A 165 21.49 -4.17 7.46
C THR A 165 22.89 -4.38 6.86
N GLU A 166 23.87 -3.55 7.25
CA GLU A 166 25.26 -3.66 6.79
C GLU A 166 25.91 -5.01 7.14
N ASP A 167 25.50 -5.62 8.26
CA ASP A 167 25.95 -6.94 8.71
C ASP A 167 25.39 -8.10 7.88
N GLY A 168 24.53 -7.79 6.90
CA GLY A 168 23.87 -8.78 6.04
C GLY A 168 22.62 -9.42 6.64
N ASN A 169 22.26 -9.09 7.88
CA ASN A 169 21.01 -9.48 8.53
C ASN A 169 19.82 -8.73 7.91
N GLN A 170 18.63 -9.23 8.13
CA GLN A 170 17.42 -8.63 7.63
C GLN A 170 16.34 -8.63 8.72
N ASP A 171 15.77 -7.47 8.98
CA ASP A 171 14.76 -7.24 10.00
C ASP A 171 13.57 -6.48 9.45
N LEU A 172 12.46 -6.54 10.20
CA LEU A 172 11.26 -5.79 9.90
C LEU A 172 11.33 -4.37 10.45
N TYR A 173 10.87 -3.47 9.63
CA TYR A 173 10.72 -2.05 9.93
C TYR A 173 9.32 -1.60 9.54
N VAL A 174 8.85 -0.54 10.18
CA VAL A 174 7.56 0.09 9.87
C VAL A 174 7.75 1.60 9.73
N ILE A 175 6.92 2.20 8.88
CA ILE A 175 6.88 3.64 8.60
C ILE A 175 5.43 4.06 8.39
N ASP A 176 5.06 5.28 8.76
CA ASP A 176 3.74 5.82 8.42
C ASP A 176 3.63 6.05 6.89
N SER A 177 2.42 6.10 6.37
CA SER A 177 2.11 6.29 4.94
C SER A 177 2.75 7.54 4.32
N ASP A 178 3.07 8.53 5.15
CA ASP A 178 3.69 9.79 4.77
C ASP A 178 5.24 9.80 4.88
N GLY A 179 5.84 8.68 5.31
CA GLY A 179 7.28 8.51 5.42
C GLY A 179 7.90 8.89 6.76
N GLU A 180 7.09 9.20 7.74
CA GLU A 180 7.56 9.52 9.10
C GLU A 180 7.45 8.31 10.04
N ASN A 181 7.86 8.46 11.31
CA ASN A 181 7.80 7.42 12.34
C ASN A 181 8.49 6.12 11.94
N PHE A 182 9.63 6.22 11.25
CA PHE A 182 10.45 5.06 10.89
C PHE A 182 10.98 4.35 12.14
N ARG A 183 10.60 3.08 12.33
CA ARG A 183 11.03 2.29 13.49
C ARG A 183 11.31 0.83 13.13
N ARG A 184 12.21 0.20 13.84
CA ARG A 184 12.54 -1.22 13.75
C ARG A 184 11.58 -2.03 14.62
N LEU A 185 11.03 -3.11 14.07
CA LEU A 185 10.12 -4.02 14.79
C LEU A 185 10.84 -5.27 15.31
N THR A 186 11.83 -5.79 14.58
CA THR A 186 12.54 -7.02 14.97
C THR A 186 14.05 -6.80 15.03
N ASN A 187 14.74 -7.63 15.83
CA ASN A 187 16.19 -7.57 16.02
C ASN A 187 16.78 -8.95 16.35
N TYR A 188 16.76 -9.87 15.35
CA TYR A 188 17.17 -11.25 15.60
C TYR A 188 18.56 -11.61 15.10
N ASN A 189 19.25 -10.70 14.43
CA ASN A 189 20.55 -10.95 13.80
C ASN A 189 20.53 -12.14 12.82
N ASP A 190 19.43 -12.32 12.10
CA ASP A 190 19.21 -13.34 11.08
C ASP A 190 18.32 -12.77 9.97
N LEU A 191 17.83 -13.62 9.08
CA LEU A 191 16.94 -13.24 8.00
C LEU A 191 15.48 -13.25 8.47
N THR A 192 14.85 -12.08 8.47
CA THR A 192 13.42 -11.87 8.73
C THR A 192 12.82 -11.10 7.56
N MET A 193 11.80 -11.68 6.91
CA MET A 193 11.29 -11.18 5.64
C MET A 193 9.82 -11.51 5.41
N SER A 194 9.29 -10.99 4.30
CA SER A 194 7.91 -11.23 3.83
C SER A 194 6.87 -10.94 4.91
N PRO A 195 6.86 -9.73 5.48
CA PRO A 195 5.81 -9.36 6.41
C PRO A 195 4.46 -9.29 5.70
N SER A 196 3.38 -9.54 6.44
CA SER A 196 2.00 -9.34 6.02
C SER A 196 1.16 -8.85 7.18
N TRP A 197 0.42 -7.76 6.99
CA TRP A 197 -0.50 -7.21 7.98
C TRP A 197 -1.72 -8.09 8.17
N SER A 198 -2.19 -8.21 9.41
CA SER A 198 -3.53 -8.73 9.69
C SER A 198 -4.59 -7.71 9.22
N PRO A 199 -5.80 -8.17 8.82
CA PRO A 199 -6.85 -7.27 8.33
C PRO A 199 -7.37 -6.27 9.37
N ASP A 200 -7.14 -6.52 10.65
CA ASP A 200 -7.47 -5.59 11.75
C ASP A 200 -6.31 -4.64 12.12
N GLY A 201 -5.16 -4.75 11.44
CA GLY A 201 -4.00 -3.90 11.65
C GLY A 201 -3.26 -4.11 12.99
N THR A 202 -3.58 -5.17 13.74
CA THR A 202 -3.03 -5.39 15.09
C THR A 202 -1.84 -6.36 15.10
N HIS A 203 -1.66 -7.17 14.05
CA HIS A 203 -0.62 -8.19 13.96
C HIS A 203 0.12 -8.13 12.62
N ILE A 204 1.33 -8.70 12.63
CA ILE A 204 2.14 -8.92 11.43
C ILE A 204 2.56 -10.38 11.39
N ALA A 205 2.17 -11.13 10.35
CA ALA A 205 2.77 -12.43 10.05
C ALA A 205 4.06 -12.23 9.23
N TYR A 206 5.07 -13.04 9.46
CA TYR A 206 6.34 -12.92 8.75
C TYR A 206 7.14 -14.23 8.74
N SER A 207 8.09 -14.36 7.85
CA SER A 207 9.04 -15.47 7.81
C SER A 207 10.35 -15.08 8.48
N SER A 208 10.87 -15.96 9.37
CA SER A 208 12.18 -15.76 10.00
C SER A 208 12.92 -17.07 10.23
N ARG A 209 14.24 -17.00 10.25
CA ARG A 209 15.14 -18.11 10.54
C ARG A 209 15.63 -18.14 12.01
N LYS A 210 15.18 -17.17 12.81
CA LYS A 210 15.71 -16.84 14.15
C LYS A 210 15.92 -18.03 15.11
N ASP A 211 15.05 -19.04 15.07
CA ASP A 211 15.09 -20.13 16.07
C ASP A 211 15.68 -21.44 15.52
N THR A 212 15.45 -21.71 14.23
CA THR A 212 15.77 -23.02 13.66
C THR A 212 16.84 -22.98 12.57
N GLY A 213 17.25 -21.79 12.13
CA GLY A 213 18.10 -21.59 10.96
C GLY A 213 17.41 -21.89 9.63
N LEU A 214 16.13 -22.30 9.66
CA LEU A 214 15.26 -22.49 8.50
C LEU A 214 14.08 -21.52 8.61
N PRO A 215 13.56 -21.02 7.48
CA PRO A 215 12.42 -20.12 7.49
C PRO A 215 11.19 -20.76 8.13
N ARG A 216 10.59 -20.06 9.10
CA ARG A 216 9.33 -20.41 9.78
C ARG A 216 8.45 -19.18 9.84
N ILE A 217 7.13 -19.38 9.88
CA ILE A 217 6.18 -18.29 10.05
C ILE A 217 6.01 -17.97 11.53
N TYR A 218 6.01 -16.69 11.83
CA TYR A 218 5.72 -16.11 13.13
C TYR A 218 4.65 -15.04 12.96
N GLU A 219 3.89 -14.81 14.00
CA GLU A 219 2.98 -13.67 14.14
C GLU A 219 3.48 -12.78 15.27
N LEU A 220 3.61 -11.49 15.01
CA LEU A 220 3.94 -10.44 15.98
C LEU A 220 2.70 -9.63 16.31
N ASN A 221 2.29 -9.63 17.58
CA ASN A 221 1.28 -8.69 18.09
C ASN A 221 1.94 -7.33 18.31
N LEU A 222 1.40 -6.26 17.72
CA LEU A 222 2.01 -4.92 17.71
C LEU A 222 1.77 -4.12 19.00
N GLU A 223 0.79 -4.50 19.81
CA GLU A 223 0.51 -3.89 21.11
C GLU A 223 1.38 -4.48 22.21
N THR A 224 1.44 -5.81 22.27
CA THR A 224 2.14 -6.52 23.34
C THR A 224 3.57 -6.90 22.99
N PHE A 225 3.96 -6.84 21.71
CA PHE A 225 5.21 -7.35 21.15
C PHE A 225 5.46 -8.85 21.44
N VAL A 226 4.39 -9.59 21.67
CA VAL A 226 4.44 -11.05 21.83
C VAL A 226 4.45 -11.69 20.46
N GLU A 227 5.32 -12.68 20.31
CA GLU A 227 5.45 -13.46 19.08
C GLU A 227 4.92 -14.87 19.27
N THR A 228 4.17 -15.33 18.27
CA THR A 228 3.61 -16.68 18.23
C THR A 228 4.14 -17.41 17.00
N PRO A 229 4.89 -18.53 17.17
CA PRO A 229 5.30 -19.35 16.03
C PRO A 229 4.12 -20.12 15.46
N LEU A 230 4.07 -20.25 14.12
CA LEU A 230 3.13 -21.13 13.45
C LEU A 230 3.68 -22.56 13.42
N ASP A 231 3.03 -23.49 14.09
CA ASP A 231 3.36 -24.92 14.03
C ASP A 231 2.48 -25.61 12.98
N ALA A 232 2.94 -25.66 11.75
CA ALA A 232 2.24 -26.30 10.67
C ALA A 232 2.36 -27.85 10.70
N GLY A 233 3.17 -28.42 11.60
CA GLY A 233 3.42 -29.85 11.67
C GLY A 233 4.02 -30.44 10.38
N ARG A 234 4.66 -29.60 9.55
CA ARG A 234 5.24 -29.99 8.26
C ARG A 234 6.65 -29.42 8.08
N ASP A 235 7.56 -30.29 7.63
CA ASP A 235 8.93 -29.91 7.30
C ASP A 235 8.98 -29.08 6.00
N GLY A 236 10.00 -28.24 5.89
CA GLY A 236 10.28 -27.39 4.73
C GLY A 236 10.49 -25.93 5.14
N ASP A 237 10.86 -25.08 4.18
CA ASP A 237 11.00 -23.64 4.39
C ASP A 237 9.64 -22.95 4.22
N HIS A 238 9.16 -22.30 5.26
CA HIS A 238 7.88 -21.61 5.28
C HIS A 238 8.09 -20.13 4.97
N ASN A 239 7.52 -19.65 3.87
CA ASN A 239 7.75 -18.30 3.35
C ASN A 239 6.44 -17.63 2.89
N THR A 240 6.51 -16.31 2.71
CA THR A 240 5.46 -15.49 2.09
C THR A 240 4.07 -15.71 2.68
N PRO A 241 3.90 -15.51 4.01
CA PRO A 241 2.58 -15.58 4.62
C PRO A 241 1.70 -14.43 4.14
N THR A 242 0.40 -14.67 4.05
CA THR A 242 -0.65 -13.68 3.83
C THR A 242 -1.89 -14.06 4.60
N TYR A 243 -2.54 -13.09 5.24
CA TYR A 243 -3.82 -13.33 5.91
C TYR A 243 -4.97 -13.43 4.92
N SER A 244 -5.95 -14.26 5.25
CA SER A 244 -7.27 -14.14 4.62
C SER A 244 -7.95 -12.85 5.06
N PRO A 245 -8.91 -12.31 4.29
CA PRO A 245 -9.64 -11.09 4.67
C PRO A 245 -10.41 -11.21 5.99
N SER A 246 -10.69 -12.43 6.45
CA SER A 246 -11.32 -12.68 7.75
C SER A 246 -10.36 -12.54 8.93
N GLY A 247 -9.04 -12.57 8.68
CA GLY A 247 -8.01 -12.61 9.72
C GLY A 247 -7.82 -13.97 10.41
N ASN A 248 -8.71 -14.94 10.15
CA ASN A 248 -8.69 -16.23 10.84
C ASN A 248 -7.77 -17.26 10.20
N ASP A 249 -7.30 -17.01 8.99
CA ASP A 249 -6.56 -17.98 8.21
C ASP A 249 -5.31 -17.35 7.61
N LEU A 250 -4.30 -18.18 7.39
CA LEU A 250 -3.07 -17.81 6.68
C LEU A 250 -2.90 -18.71 5.45
N ALA A 251 -2.54 -18.10 4.31
CA ALA A 251 -1.93 -18.82 3.21
C ALA A 251 -0.43 -18.51 3.19
N PHE A 252 0.38 -19.49 2.86
CA PHE A 252 1.84 -19.33 2.76
C PHE A 252 2.44 -20.40 1.86
N SER A 253 3.68 -20.20 1.41
CA SER A 253 4.38 -21.20 0.67
C SER A 253 5.25 -22.08 1.57
N ILE A 254 5.26 -23.42 1.30
CA ILE A 254 6.21 -24.35 1.90
C ILE A 254 7.09 -24.92 0.78
N THR A 255 8.40 -24.76 0.93
CA THR A 255 9.40 -25.40 0.06
C THR A 255 9.91 -26.65 0.73
N GLY A 256 9.56 -27.83 0.18
CA GLY A 256 10.01 -29.13 0.65
C GLY A 256 10.75 -29.87 -0.46
N GLY A 257 12.03 -30.23 -0.23
CA GLY A 257 12.87 -30.85 -1.25
C GLY A 257 13.12 -29.90 -2.43
N ALA A 258 12.64 -30.26 -3.64
CA ALA A 258 12.90 -29.50 -4.87
C ALA A 258 11.72 -28.63 -5.33
N ARG A 259 10.68 -28.49 -4.55
CA ARG A 259 9.41 -27.84 -4.96
C ARG A 259 8.79 -27.03 -3.84
N SER A 260 8.06 -25.99 -4.26
CA SER A 260 7.27 -25.12 -3.39
C SER A 260 5.78 -25.26 -3.72
N GLY A 261 4.94 -25.25 -2.70
CA GLY A 261 3.47 -25.26 -2.87
C GLY A 261 2.79 -24.26 -1.94
N ILE A 262 1.60 -23.84 -2.31
CA ILE A 262 0.75 -22.98 -1.48
C ILE A 262 -0.04 -23.83 -0.49
N PHE A 263 0.00 -23.44 0.77
CA PHE A 263 -0.71 -24.07 1.86
C PHE A 263 -1.63 -23.07 2.54
N PHE A 264 -2.74 -23.55 3.03
CA PHE A 264 -3.71 -22.84 3.85
C PHE A 264 -3.68 -23.41 5.26
N TYR A 265 -3.76 -22.57 6.28
CA TYR A 265 -3.75 -22.93 7.67
C TYR A 265 -4.82 -22.16 8.43
N ASP A 266 -5.69 -22.86 9.16
CA ASP A 266 -6.69 -22.26 10.05
C ASP A 266 -5.97 -21.71 11.29
N TRP A 267 -5.62 -20.42 11.25
CA TRP A 267 -4.88 -19.75 12.30
C TRP A 267 -5.74 -19.59 13.56
N GLY A 268 -7.02 -19.24 13.40
CA GLY A 268 -7.94 -19.04 14.52
C GLY A 268 -8.14 -20.30 15.37
N ARG A 269 -8.03 -21.49 14.76
CA ARG A 269 -8.09 -22.78 15.46
C ARG A 269 -6.72 -23.40 15.71
N ASN A 270 -5.67 -22.79 15.20
CA ASN A 270 -4.30 -23.29 15.25
C ASN A 270 -4.20 -24.74 14.73
N CYS A 271 -4.75 -24.99 13.54
CA CYS A 271 -4.77 -26.34 12.96
C CYS A 271 -4.96 -26.37 11.45
N CYS A 272 -5.10 -27.56 10.95
CA CYS A 272 -5.76 -27.87 9.68
C CYS A 272 -4.99 -27.37 8.46
N LEU A 273 -3.67 -27.68 8.40
CA LEU A 273 -2.85 -27.39 7.22
C LEU A 273 -3.38 -28.12 5.99
N THR A 274 -3.76 -27.36 4.96
CA THR A 274 -4.29 -27.87 3.70
C THR A 274 -3.39 -27.46 2.53
N HIS A 275 -3.00 -28.40 1.66
CA HIS A 275 -2.26 -28.09 0.45
C HIS A 275 -3.22 -27.64 -0.65
N LEU A 276 -3.12 -26.40 -1.09
CA LEU A 276 -4.03 -25.81 -2.08
C LEU A 276 -3.57 -26.02 -3.53
N SER A 277 -2.28 -25.79 -3.80
CA SER A 277 -1.71 -25.87 -5.15
C SER A 277 -1.01 -27.20 -5.37
N GLY A 278 -1.73 -28.20 -5.94
CA GLY A 278 -1.14 -29.49 -6.28
C GLY A 278 -0.26 -29.45 -7.53
N GLY A 279 0.77 -30.33 -7.58
CA GLY A 279 1.57 -30.51 -8.78
C GLY A 279 3.08 -30.57 -8.51
N ARG A 280 3.87 -30.39 -9.60
CA ARG A 280 5.35 -30.40 -9.62
C ARG A 280 5.93 -29.04 -9.98
N TRP A 281 5.21 -28.01 -9.66
CA TRP A 281 5.56 -26.63 -9.94
C TRP A 281 6.11 -25.97 -8.69
N ASP A 282 6.72 -24.79 -8.84
CA ASP A 282 7.05 -23.92 -7.73
C ASP A 282 5.97 -22.84 -7.66
N ASP A 283 5.09 -22.97 -6.68
CA ASP A 283 4.00 -22.05 -6.41
C ASP A 283 4.33 -21.29 -5.11
N ILE A 284 4.49 -19.96 -5.20
CA ILE A 284 4.89 -19.12 -4.07
C ILE A 284 4.17 -17.75 -4.10
N SER A 285 4.32 -16.99 -3.02
CA SER A 285 3.78 -15.62 -2.85
C SER A 285 2.27 -15.54 -3.06
N PRO A 286 1.45 -16.24 -2.25
CA PRO A 286 0.01 -16.11 -2.31
C PRO A 286 -0.48 -14.75 -1.83
N THR A 287 -1.59 -14.26 -2.40
CA THR A 287 -2.38 -13.11 -1.93
C THR A 287 -3.86 -13.39 -2.15
N PHE A 288 -4.71 -13.04 -1.18
CA PHE A 288 -6.16 -13.27 -1.28
C PHE A 288 -6.87 -12.16 -2.03
N SER A 289 -7.97 -12.51 -2.72
CA SER A 289 -8.97 -11.54 -3.14
C SER A 289 -9.69 -10.92 -1.93
N PRO A 290 -10.22 -9.68 -2.02
CA PRO A 290 -10.88 -9.01 -0.90
C PRO A 290 -12.12 -9.77 -0.38
N ASP A 291 -12.75 -10.61 -1.20
CA ASP A 291 -13.86 -11.47 -0.79
C ASP A 291 -13.42 -12.84 -0.24
N GLY A 292 -12.11 -13.12 -0.20
CA GLY A 292 -11.52 -14.36 0.31
C GLY A 292 -11.77 -15.60 -0.54
N ARG A 293 -12.38 -15.48 -1.73
CA ARG A 293 -12.72 -16.63 -2.58
C ARG A 293 -11.62 -17.06 -3.52
N TRP A 294 -10.66 -16.19 -3.80
CA TRP A 294 -9.58 -16.42 -4.74
C TRP A 294 -8.22 -16.16 -4.13
N ILE A 295 -7.18 -16.81 -4.67
CA ILE A 295 -5.77 -16.58 -4.36
C ILE A 295 -5.03 -16.33 -5.66
N ALA A 296 -4.32 -15.20 -5.74
CA ALA A 296 -3.31 -14.98 -6.76
C ALA A 296 -1.93 -15.42 -6.23
N PHE A 297 -1.10 -15.96 -7.11
CA PHE A 297 0.23 -16.45 -6.76
C PHE A 297 1.13 -16.53 -7.99
N ASN A 298 2.42 -16.62 -7.82
CA ASN A 298 3.32 -16.87 -8.95
C ASN A 298 3.71 -18.35 -9.03
N SER A 299 3.84 -18.84 -10.28
CA SER A 299 4.10 -20.25 -10.59
C SER A 299 4.92 -20.41 -11.85
N ASN A 300 5.77 -21.45 -11.86
CA ASN A 300 6.52 -21.89 -13.05
C ASN A 300 5.80 -23.04 -13.81
N ARG A 301 4.48 -23.22 -13.65
CA ARG A 301 3.69 -24.34 -14.21
C ARG A 301 3.63 -24.41 -15.73
N LEU A 302 4.05 -23.36 -16.43
CA LEU A 302 4.27 -23.44 -17.89
C LEU A 302 5.52 -24.22 -18.30
N GLY A 303 6.28 -24.74 -17.31
CA GLY A 303 7.48 -25.53 -17.56
C GLY A 303 8.69 -24.68 -17.99
N THR A 304 8.61 -23.36 -17.86
CA THR A 304 9.71 -22.42 -18.09
C THR A 304 10.32 -21.99 -16.76
N PRO A 305 11.59 -21.53 -16.73
CA PRO A 305 12.20 -20.99 -15.51
C PRO A 305 11.67 -19.58 -15.14
N PHE A 306 10.72 -19.08 -15.91
CA PHE A 306 10.14 -17.74 -15.73
C PHE A 306 8.77 -17.87 -15.08
N PRO A 307 8.60 -17.48 -13.80
CA PRO A 307 7.33 -17.53 -13.12
C PRO A 307 6.31 -16.61 -13.79
N GLN A 308 5.06 -17.00 -13.69
CA GLN A 308 3.88 -16.29 -14.20
C GLN A 308 2.88 -16.11 -13.06
N ILE A 309 2.00 -15.13 -13.18
CA ILE A 309 0.93 -14.90 -12.20
C ILE A 309 -0.30 -15.73 -12.58
N TYR A 310 -0.81 -16.47 -11.59
CA TYR A 310 -2.00 -17.30 -11.68
C TYR A 310 -3.01 -16.93 -10.60
N VAL A 311 -4.26 -17.27 -10.85
CA VAL A 311 -5.36 -17.17 -9.87
C VAL A 311 -6.05 -18.52 -9.77
N MET A 312 -6.34 -18.96 -8.55
CA MET A 312 -7.11 -20.17 -8.25
C MET A 312 -8.16 -19.93 -7.15
N PRO A 313 -9.18 -20.76 -7.02
CA PRO A 313 -10.07 -20.72 -5.86
C PRO A 313 -9.28 -20.86 -4.55
N ALA A 314 -9.68 -20.13 -3.49
CA ALA A 314 -9.04 -20.23 -2.17
C ALA A 314 -9.21 -21.62 -1.52
N THR A 315 -10.10 -22.44 -2.04
CA THR A 315 -10.27 -23.87 -1.67
C THR A 315 -9.33 -24.81 -2.41
N GLY A 316 -8.46 -24.27 -3.27
CA GLY A 316 -7.61 -25.05 -4.17
C GLY A 316 -8.32 -25.45 -5.46
N GLY A 317 -7.58 -26.01 -6.40
CA GLY A 317 -8.09 -26.46 -7.70
C GLY A 317 -7.29 -25.98 -8.89
N GLU A 318 -7.96 -25.87 -10.04
CA GLU A 318 -7.32 -25.37 -11.26
C GLU A 318 -7.01 -23.88 -11.15
N ALA A 319 -5.90 -23.48 -11.77
CA ALA A 319 -5.45 -22.10 -11.75
C ALA A 319 -5.41 -21.52 -13.17
N ASP A 320 -5.99 -20.34 -13.31
CA ASP A 320 -6.02 -19.56 -14.54
C ASP A 320 -4.80 -18.62 -14.62
N LEU A 321 -4.21 -18.51 -15.80
CA LEU A 321 -3.08 -17.59 -16.07
C LEU A 321 -3.60 -16.16 -16.20
N VAL A 322 -2.96 -15.24 -15.48
CA VAL A 322 -3.28 -13.80 -15.46
C VAL A 322 -2.21 -12.97 -16.15
N SER A 323 -0.92 -13.28 -15.92
CA SER A 323 0.16 -12.52 -16.57
C SER A 323 0.25 -12.78 -18.08
N PRO A 324 0.78 -11.81 -18.84
CA PRO A 324 0.92 -11.98 -20.29
C PRO A 324 1.87 -13.14 -20.61
N TYR A 325 1.46 -14.01 -21.52
CA TYR A 325 2.30 -15.10 -21.98
C TYR A 325 2.34 -15.16 -23.51
N LEU A 326 3.56 -15.12 -24.05
CA LEU A 326 3.82 -15.36 -25.46
C LEU A 326 4.96 -16.39 -25.58
N HIS A 327 4.68 -17.52 -26.23
CA HIS A 327 5.66 -18.58 -26.44
C HIS A 327 6.91 -18.06 -27.16
N GLY A 328 8.10 -18.32 -26.56
CA GLY A 328 9.38 -17.85 -27.09
C GLY A 328 9.78 -16.42 -26.69
N GLN A 329 8.86 -15.69 -26.05
CA GLN A 329 9.08 -14.35 -25.49
C GLN A 329 8.58 -14.27 -24.04
N GLU A 330 8.81 -15.34 -23.28
CA GLU A 330 8.32 -15.46 -21.92
C GLU A 330 8.86 -14.31 -21.05
N GLY A 331 7.95 -13.61 -20.38
CA GLY A 331 8.24 -12.62 -19.36
C GLY A 331 8.49 -13.30 -18.00
N TYR A 332 9.02 -12.52 -17.07
CA TYR A 332 9.19 -12.90 -15.67
C TYR A 332 8.24 -12.07 -14.82
N TYR A 333 7.31 -12.70 -14.12
CA TYR A 333 6.30 -12.01 -13.30
C TYR A 333 6.18 -12.68 -11.94
N THR A 334 6.23 -11.87 -10.85
CA THR A 334 6.24 -12.38 -9.46
C THR A 334 5.71 -11.34 -8.48
N SER A 335 5.62 -11.74 -7.20
CA SER A 335 5.13 -10.91 -6.07
C SER A 335 3.79 -10.26 -6.38
N PRO A 336 2.73 -11.06 -6.63
CA PRO A 336 1.40 -10.51 -6.80
C PRO A 336 0.88 -9.95 -5.48
N ASP A 337 0.12 -8.85 -5.57
CA ASP A 337 -0.69 -8.32 -4.50
C ASP A 337 -2.06 -7.93 -5.02
N TRP A 338 -3.12 -8.40 -4.36
CA TRP A 338 -4.51 -8.18 -4.78
C TRP A 338 -5.03 -6.88 -4.17
N ALA A 339 -5.65 -6.04 -4.99
CA ALA A 339 -6.23 -4.79 -4.52
C ALA A 339 -7.30 -5.03 -3.44
N PRO A 340 -7.39 -4.19 -2.39
CA PRO A 340 -8.41 -4.30 -1.37
C PRO A 340 -9.83 -4.03 -1.91
N VAL A 341 -9.92 -3.42 -3.10
CA VAL A 341 -11.17 -3.10 -3.79
C VAL A 341 -11.07 -3.51 -5.25
N GLY A 342 -12.12 -4.17 -5.77
CA GLY A 342 -12.21 -4.61 -7.16
C GLY A 342 -11.38 -5.85 -7.48
N ASP A 343 -11.19 -6.10 -8.78
CA ASP A 343 -10.59 -7.32 -9.32
C ASP A 343 -9.20 -7.05 -9.94
N HIS A 344 -8.37 -6.27 -9.26
CA HIS A 344 -7.04 -5.90 -9.74
C HIS A 344 -5.95 -6.61 -8.95
N VAL A 345 -4.95 -7.14 -9.66
CA VAL A 345 -3.74 -7.70 -9.07
C VAL A 345 -2.53 -6.92 -9.59
N ALA A 346 -1.79 -6.32 -8.66
CA ALA A 346 -0.49 -5.73 -8.93
C ALA A 346 0.59 -6.79 -8.85
N PHE A 347 1.63 -6.68 -9.65
CA PHE A 347 2.80 -7.55 -9.59
C PHE A 347 3.99 -6.85 -10.24
N HIS A 348 5.18 -7.31 -9.97
CA HIS A 348 6.31 -6.82 -10.76
C HIS A 348 6.73 -7.83 -11.83
N GLY A 349 7.28 -7.30 -12.91
CA GLY A 349 7.76 -8.15 -13.96
C GLY A 349 8.46 -7.42 -15.08
N ARG A 350 8.97 -8.22 -16.02
CA ARG A 350 9.61 -7.75 -17.23
C ARG A 350 9.12 -8.55 -18.44
N VAL A 351 8.89 -7.86 -19.53
CA VAL A 351 8.56 -8.49 -20.79
C VAL A 351 9.85 -9.03 -21.45
N GLY A 352 9.86 -10.33 -21.81
CA GLY A 352 11.01 -10.98 -22.40
C GLY A 352 12.17 -11.24 -21.41
N ARG A 353 13.30 -11.73 -21.98
CA ARG A 353 14.46 -12.18 -21.19
C ARG A 353 15.38 -11.05 -20.73
N ARG A 354 15.25 -9.88 -21.35
CA ARG A 354 16.07 -8.68 -21.06
C ARG A 354 15.13 -7.51 -20.82
N GLY A 355 15.45 -6.70 -19.84
CA GLY A 355 14.64 -5.54 -19.48
C GLY A 355 14.72 -5.23 -18.00
N ARG A 356 14.08 -4.14 -17.64
CA ARG A 356 13.92 -3.70 -16.26
C ARG A 356 12.64 -4.29 -15.68
N TYR A 357 12.62 -4.52 -14.39
CA TYR A 357 11.40 -4.86 -13.69
C TYR A 357 10.52 -3.61 -13.55
N ASN A 358 9.25 -3.77 -13.84
CA ASN A 358 8.24 -2.73 -13.76
C ASN A 358 7.05 -3.22 -12.92
N ILE A 359 6.34 -2.28 -12.32
CA ILE A 359 5.06 -2.55 -11.67
C ILE A 359 3.98 -2.58 -12.75
N LEU A 360 3.19 -3.64 -12.69
CA LEU A 360 2.12 -3.94 -13.63
C LEU A 360 0.85 -4.22 -12.83
N VAL A 361 -0.30 -3.87 -13.38
CA VAL A 361 -1.62 -4.17 -12.80
C VAL A 361 -2.46 -4.86 -13.86
N ALA A 362 -3.00 -6.03 -13.51
CA ALA A 362 -3.90 -6.80 -14.34
C ALA A 362 -5.32 -6.80 -13.76
N ASP A 363 -6.32 -6.72 -14.63
CA ASP A 363 -7.72 -6.97 -14.30
C ASP A 363 -7.97 -8.47 -14.38
N VAL A 364 -8.28 -9.09 -13.23
CA VAL A 364 -8.51 -10.54 -13.13
C VAL A 364 -9.86 -10.93 -13.73
N SER A 365 -10.88 -10.07 -13.67
CA SER A 365 -12.20 -10.31 -14.24
C SER A 365 -12.14 -10.50 -15.77
N ASP A 366 -11.16 -9.87 -16.42
CA ASP A 366 -10.87 -9.98 -17.86
C ASP A 366 -9.72 -10.96 -18.17
N ARG A 367 -9.36 -11.85 -17.23
CA ARG A 367 -8.26 -12.84 -17.35
C ARG A 367 -6.92 -12.20 -17.75
N GLY A 368 -6.64 -11.01 -17.19
CA GLY A 368 -5.40 -10.28 -17.44
C GLY A 368 -5.25 -9.70 -18.86
N ARG A 369 -6.32 -9.69 -19.68
CA ARG A 369 -6.27 -9.06 -21.02
C ARG A 369 -6.03 -7.56 -20.95
N ARG A 370 -6.47 -6.91 -19.86
CA ARG A 370 -6.20 -5.52 -19.57
C ARG A 370 -5.03 -5.44 -18.61
N LEU A 371 -3.86 -5.20 -19.16
CA LEU A 371 -2.63 -5.02 -18.39
C LEU A 371 -2.20 -3.56 -18.49
N ARG A 372 -1.96 -2.93 -17.34
CA ARG A 372 -1.37 -1.59 -17.28
C ARG A 372 0.03 -1.68 -16.69
N GLN A 373 0.99 -1.05 -17.34
CA GLN A 373 2.32 -0.83 -16.78
C GLN A 373 2.35 0.54 -16.10
N LEU A 374 2.76 0.60 -14.85
CA LEU A 374 2.74 1.83 -14.04
C LEU A 374 4.11 2.52 -13.96
N THR A 375 5.20 1.78 -14.18
CA THR A 375 6.55 2.31 -14.02
C THR A 375 7.43 2.02 -15.22
N TRP A 376 8.41 2.90 -15.50
CA TRP A 376 9.31 2.77 -16.66
C TRP A 376 10.79 3.00 -16.32
N GLU A 377 11.09 3.67 -15.22
CA GLU A 377 12.44 4.04 -14.83
C GLU A 377 12.99 3.10 -13.77
N GLY A 378 14.26 2.71 -13.90
CA GLY A 378 14.97 1.86 -12.95
C GLY A 378 14.43 0.42 -12.93
N ASN A 379 14.64 -0.29 -11.81
CA ASN A 379 13.96 -1.53 -11.50
C ASN A 379 12.95 -1.26 -10.38
N ASN A 380 11.75 -1.80 -10.53
CA ASN A 380 10.64 -1.62 -9.60
C ASN A 380 10.09 -3.01 -9.26
N GLU A 381 10.09 -3.33 -7.96
CA GLU A 381 9.83 -4.68 -7.46
C GLU A 381 8.87 -4.61 -6.27
N ASP A 382 8.23 -5.74 -5.94
CA ASP A 382 7.43 -5.97 -4.73
C ASP A 382 6.36 -4.89 -4.48
N PRO A 383 5.33 -4.78 -5.34
CA PRO A 383 4.23 -3.85 -5.11
C PRO A 383 3.34 -4.32 -3.95
N SER A 384 2.78 -3.38 -3.19
CA SER A 384 1.67 -3.62 -2.27
C SER A 384 0.66 -2.47 -2.31
N TRP A 385 -0.64 -2.82 -2.33
CA TRP A 385 -1.73 -1.86 -2.42
C TRP A 385 -1.95 -1.12 -1.11
N ALA A 386 -2.20 0.18 -1.22
CA ALA A 386 -2.74 0.99 -0.14
C ALA A 386 -4.22 0.64 0.14
N PRO A 387 -4.72 0.94 1.35
CA PRO A 387 -6.11 0.62 1.71
C PRO A 387 -7.16 1.34 0.85
N ASP A 388 -6.79 2.43 0.18
CA ASP A 388 -7.68 3.15 -0.74
C ASP A 388 -7.89 2.44 -2.10
N GLY A 389 -7.16 1.35 -2.38
CA GLY A 389 -7.23 0.62 -3.64
C GLY A 389 -6.76 1.42 -4.86
N ARG A 390 -6.13 2.58 -4.64
CA ARG A 390 -5.64 3.50 -5.67
C ARG A 390 -4.12 3.61 -5.70
N HIS A 391 -3.48 3.66 -4.54
CA HIS A 391 -2.02 3.80 -4.43
C HIS A 391 -1.35 2.43 -4.27
N LEU A 392 -0.10 2.35 -4.75
CA LEU A 392 0.79 1.21 -4.56
C LEU A 392 2.12 1.69 -3.99
N VAL A 393 2.58 1.06 -2.90
CA VAL A 393 3.98 1.13 -2.50
C VAL A 393 4.77 0.08 -3.27
N PHE A 394 6.02 0.37 -3.61
CA PHE A 394 6.92 -0.57 -4.27
C PHE A 394 8.38 -0.26 -3.96
N VAL A 395 9.25 -1.23 -4.18
CA VAL A 395 10.69 -1.06 -4.06
C VAL A 395 11.25 -0.52 -5.37
N GLY A 396 11.78 0.69 -5.35
CA GLY A 396 12.42 1.32 -6.50
C GLY A 396 13.95 1.26 -6.39
N ARG A 397 14.64 0.77 -7.44
CA ARG A 397 16.10 0.81 -7.55
C ARG A 397 16.51 1.81 -8.61
N ARG A 398 17.35 2.76 -8.22
CA ARG A 398 17.86 3.86 -9.05
C ARG A 398 19.39 3.97 -8.90
N ASP A 399 20.02 4.91 -9.59
CA ASP A 399 21.46 5.15 -9.50
C ASP A 399 21.91 5.55 -8.07
N TRP A 400 21.00 6.15 -7.28
CA TRP A 400 21.25 6.52 -5.89
C TRP A 400 21.03 5.37 -4.88
N GLY A 401 20.68 4.17 -5.32
CA GLY A 401 20.41 3.00 -4.48
C GLY A 401 18.95 2.54 -4.51
N THR A 402 18.52 1.88 -3.45
CA THR A 402 17.17 1.32 -3.28
C THR A 402 16.36 2.17 -2.30
N GLY A 403 15.03 2.15 -2.41
CA GLY A 403 14.11 2.82 -1.50
C GLY A 403 12.67 2.44 -1.75
N LEU A 404 11.77 2.93 -0.89
CA LEU A 404 10.32 2.81 -1.07
C LEU A 404 9.80 3.99 -1.88
N MET A 405 8.96 3.69 -2.84
CA MET A 405 8.26 4.65 -3.68
C MET A 405 6.77 4.35 -3.68
N VAL A 406 5.95 5.37 -3.83
CA VAL A 406 4.49 5.24 -3.96
C VAL A 406 4.08 5.75 -5.33
N VAL A 407 3.17 5.05 -5.99
CA VAL A 407 2.56 5.47 -7.27
C VAL A 407 1.05 5.52 -7.12
N ASP A 408 0.45 6.60 -7.63
CA ASP A 408 -0.99 6.67 -7.88
C ASP A 408 -1.32 5.95 -9.19
N THR A 409 -2.16 4.94 -9.13
CA THR A 409 -2.52 4.14 -10.31
C THR A 409 -3.44 4.87 -11.28
N ALA A 410 -4.14 5.91 -10.87
CA ALA A 410 -5.02 6.72 -11.71
C ALA A 410 -4.23 7.77 -12.51
N THR A 411 -3.34 8.52 -11.87
CA THR A 411 -2.59 9.60 -12.51
C THR A 411 -1.20 9.18 -13.01
N GLY A 412 -0.63 8.10 -12.45
CA GLY A 412 0.76 7.69 -12.69
C GLY A 412 1.79 8.56 -11.99
N THR A 413 1.35 9.48 -11.15
CA THR A 413 2.24 10.28 -10.31
C THR A 413 2.93 9.36 -9.30
N TYR A 414 4.24 9.50 -9.14
CA TYR A 414 4.96 8.75 -8.11
C TYR A 414 5.83 9.66 -7.26
N ARG A 415 5.95 9.29 -6.00
CA ARG A 415 6.77 9.99 -5.02
C ARG A 415 7.70 9.03 -4.29
N MET A 416 8.79 9.58 -3.78
CA MET A 416 9.71 8.84 -2.91
C MET A 416 9.24 8.93 -1.46
N LEU A 417 9.10 7.77 -0.83
CA LEU A 417 8.77 7.66 0.59
C LEU A 417 10.04 7.49 1.43
N LEU A 418 10.94 6.61 0.99
CA LEU A 418 12.17 6.30 1.71
C LEU A 418 13.33 6.10 0.73
N ARG A 419 14.52 6.66 1.03
CA ARG A 419 15.66 6.64 0.12
C ARG A 419 16.92 6.07 0.76
N GLY A 420 17.70 5.32 -0.04
CA GLY A 420 19.07 4.93 0.30
C GLY A 420 19.20 3.76 1.25
N LEU A 421 18.14 2.96 1.44
CA LEU A 421 18.14 1.79 2.29
C LEU A 421 17.85 0.54 1.44
N ASP A 422 18.51 -0.59 1.75
CA ASP A 422 18.22 -1.89 1.10
C ASP A 422 16.93 -2.48 1.68
N VAL A 423 15.80 -2.00 1.15
CA VAL A 423 14.44 -2.37 1.54
C VAL A 423 13.84 -3.37 0.56
N ARG A 424 12.95 -4.24 1.04
CA ARG A 424 12.31 -5.30 0.26
C ARG A 424 10.95 -5.66 0.83
N LEU A 425 10.10 -6.21 -0.02
CA LEU A 425 8.85 -6.85 0.35
C LEU A 425 8.01 -5.96 1.28
N PRO A 426 7.68 -4.73 0.87
CA PRO A 426 6.76 -3.91 1.63
C PRO A 426 5.37 -4.54 1.62
N ASP A 427 4.64 -4.32 2.72
CA ASP A 427 3.23 -4.64 2.84
C ASP A 427 2.50 -3.45 3.48
N TRP A 428 1.48 -2.96 2.83
CA TRP A 428 0.71 -1.80 3.28
C TRP A 428 -0.43 -2.25 4.20
N SER A 429 -0.59 -1.59 5.34
CA SER A 429 -1.62 -1.94 6.31
C SER A 429 -3.03 -1.64 5.81
N PRO A 430 -4.06 -2.28 6.40
CA PRO A 430 -5.42 -1.74 6.36
C PRO A 430 -5.47 -0.36 7.03
N PRO A 431 -6.61 0.36 6.97
CA PRO A 431 -6.79 1.59 7.75
C PRO A 431 -6.59 1.32 9.24
N LEU A 432 -5.88 2.22 9.93
CA LEU A 432 -5.51 2.12 11.36
C LEU A 432 -6.22 3.24 12.16
N GLY A 433 -7.54 3.26 12.19
CA GLY A 433 -8.28 4.32 12.84
C GLY A 433 -9.70 3.94 13.23
#